data_cb6a458ba38676ec64ef5f1d955d78e9
#
_entry.id   cb6a458ba38676ec64ef5f1d955d78e9
#
_cell.length_a   1.000
_cell.length_b   1.000
_cell.length_c   1.000
_cell.angle_alpha   90.00
_cell.angle_beta   90.00
_cell.angle_gamma   90.00
#
_symmetry.space_group_name_H-M   'P 1'
#
loop_
_entity.id
_entity.type
_entity.pdbx_description
1 polymer ?
#
loop_
_entity_poly.entity_id
_entity_poly.type
_entity_poly.pdbx_seq_one_letter_code
_entity_poly.pdbx_strand_id
1 'polypeptide(L)'
;MPELPEVETVKNYLKENILNKKILNVEVLYPKMIENDVDFFKEELINHFFKDIHRRGKYLIFELDKFYLISHLRMEGKFNIKSVQDEISKHEHVIFYFNDFSLRYDDTRKFGRMKIISKDSLNDYFKNVGPDANNIQNDDLKEILHKINKSQKCIKTILLDQSIISGIGNIYADEILFKAKISPFKKGKDISFDELNQIVLYSKEILNEAIKYKGTTIKSFTSSLYHKGEYQNYLSVHKKENEKCKVCSNIIKRSKIDGRSTYYCPCCQGVK
;
A
#
# COMPACT_ATOMS: atom_id res chain seq x y z
N MET A 1 -4.88 -6.46 2.43
CA MET A 1 -4.62 -5.42 1.42
C MET A 1 -3.17 -5.00 1.58
N PRO A 2 -2.38 -5.00 0.52
CA PRO A 2 -1.04 -4.43 0.56
C PRO A 2 -1.09 -2.97 1.03
N GLU A 3 -0.25 -2.63 2.01
CA GLU A 3 -0.04 -1.27 2.47
C GLU A 3 1.30 -0.77 1.91
N LEU A 4 1.76 0.39 2.27
CA LEU A 4 2.99 0.99 1.70
C LEU A 4 4.20 0.04 1.68
N PRO A 5 4.55 -0.66 2.79
CA PRO A 5 5.74 -1.54 2.78
C PRO A 5 5.62 -2.72 1.82
N GLU A 6 4.42 -3.32 1.69
CA GLU A 6 4.18 -4.42 0.77
C GLU A 6 4.29 -3.95 -0.69
N VAL A 7 3.74 -2.76 -1.01
CA VAL A 7 3.83 -2.18 -2.36
C VAL A 7 5.27 -1.81 -2.71
N GLU A 8 6.04 -1.27 -1.75
CA GLU A 8 7.46 -0.98 -1.92
C GLU A 8 8.27 -2.26 -2.19
N THR A 9 7.95 -3.34 -1.50
CA THR A 9 8.58 -4.65 -1.72
C THR A 9 8.29 -5.18 -3.12
N VAL A 10 7.03 -5.09 -3.57
CA VAL A 10 6.66 -5.46 -4.96
C VAL A 10 7.39 -4.59 -5.98
N LYS A 11 7.46 -3.28 -5.75
CA LYS A 11 8.19 -2.34 -6.62
C LYS A 11 9.66 -2.77 -6.78
N ASN A 12 10.34 -3.04 -5.67
CA ASN A 12 11.76 -3.41 -5.71
C ASN A 12 11.96 -4.73 -6.45
N TYR A 13 11.13 -5.74 -6.17
CA TYR A 13 11.16 -7.00 -6.89
C TYR A 13 10.97 -6.83 -8.41
N LEU A 14 9.99 -6.01 -8.81
CA LEU A 14 9.76 -5.75 -10.23
C LEU A 14 10.93 -5.01 -10.87
N LYS A 15 11.52 -4.02 -10.19
CA LYS A 15 12.73 -3.31 -10.68
C LYS A 15 13.86 -4.27 -11.01
N GLU A 16 14.14 -5.21 -10.14
CA GLU A 16 15.22 -6.19 -10.31
C GLU A 16 15.01 -7.13 -11.51
N ASN A 17 13.76 -7.35 -11.90
CA ASN A 17 13.44 -8.44 -12.83
C ASN A 17 12.97 -7.98 -14.22
N ILE A 18 12.28 -6.83 -14.34
CA ILE A 18 11.59 -6.47 -15.59
C ILE A 18 12.09 -5.16 -16.23
N LEU A 19 12.96 -4.39 -15.57
CA LEU A 19 13.45 -3.15 -16.18
C LEU A 19 14.22 -3.42 -17.46
N ASN A 20 14.03 -2.53 -18.44
CA ASN A 20 14.68 -2.58 -19.75
C ASN A 20 14.39 -3.86 -20.56
N LYS A 21 13.39 -4.63 -20.17
CA LYS A 21 12.89 -5.77 -20.95
C LYS A 21 11.78 -5.30 -21.89
N LYS A 22 11.89 -5.64 -23.17
CA LYS A 22 10.91 -5.26 -24.18
C LYS A 22 9.63 -6.05 -24.03
N ILE A 23 8.49 -5.36 -23.96
CA ILE A 23 7.16 -5.96 -23.94
C ILE A 23 6.82 -6.39 -25.36
N LEU A 24 6.68 -7.69 -25.60
CA LEU A 24 6.41 -8.26 -26.93
C LEU A 24 4.92 -8.38 -27.20
N ASN A 25 4.12 -8.64 -26.16
CA ASN A 25 2.68 -8.72 -26.25
C ASN A 25 2.03 -8.41 -24.90
N VAL A 26 0.77 -7.98 -24.92
CA VAL A 26 -0.04 -7.77 -23.73
C VAL A 26 -1.40 -8.44 -23.93
N GLU A 27 -1.75 -9.33 -23.01
CA GLU A 27 -3.05 -10.00 -23.00
C GLU A 27 -3.89 -9.51 -21.80
N VAL A 28 -5.14 -9.14 -22.09
CA VAL A 28 -6.09 -8.68 -21.08
C VAL A 28 -7.27 -9.66 -21.01
N LEU A 29 -7.24 -10.54 -20.01
CA LEU A 29 -8.25 -11.59 -19.81
C LEU A 29 -9.48 -11.06 -19.04
N TYR A 30 -9.33 -9.94 -18.32
CA TYR A 30 -10.42 -9.29 -17.61
C TYR A 30 -10.46 -7.79 -17.89
N PRO A 31 -11.19 -7.35 -18.93
CA PRO A 31 -11.21 -5.94 -19.38
C PRO A 31 -11.52 -4.89 -18.30
N LYS A 32 -12.37 -5.22 -17.33
CA LYS A 32 -12.71 -4.31 -16.21
C LYS A 32 -11.53 -3.99 -15.28
N MET A 33 -10.37 -4.64 -15.47
CA MET A 33 -9.12 -4.32 -14.77
C MET A 33 -8.48 -3.03 -15.30
N ILE A 34 -8.73 -2.73 -16.58
CA ILE A 34 -8.14 -1.61 -17.29
C ILE A 34 -9.13 -0.43 -17.29
N GLU A 35 -8.64 0.76 -16.91
CA GLU A 35 -9.45 2.00 -16.89
C GLU A 35 -9.40 2.78 -18.21
N ASN A 36 -8.49 2.41 -19.11
CA ASN A 36 -8.47 2.89 -20.50
C ASN A 36 -9.32 1.99 -21.41
N ASP A 37 -9.45 2.38 -22.67
CA ASP A 37 -9.77 1.43 -23.73
C ASP A 37 -8.72 0.31 -23.77
N VAL A 38 -9.16 -0.94 -23.95
CA VAL A 38 -8.28 -2.11 -23.84
C VAL A 38 -7.31 -2.21 -25.02
N ASP A 39 -7.74 -1.85 -26.22
CA ASP A 39 -6.87 -1.92 -27.39
C ASP A 39 -5.83 -0.80 -27.33
N PHE A 40 -6.21 0.42 -26.97
CA PHE A 40 -5.28 1.51 -26.65
C PHE A 40 -4.26 1.07 -25.58
N PHE A 41 -4.71 0.42 -24.48
CA PHE A 41 -3.81 -0.04 -23.43
C PHE A 41 -2.77 -1.02 -23.94
N LYS A 42 -3.16 -1.96 -24.82
CA LYS A 42 -2.23 -2.93 -25.40
C LYS A 42 -1.24 -2.28 -26.36
N GLU A 43 -1.75 -1.45 -27.29
CA GLU A 43 -0.95 -0.78 -28.33
C GLU A 43 0.15 0.09 -27.74
N GLU A 44 -0.18 0.87 -26.68
CA GLU A 44 0.78 1.76 -26.01
C GLU A 44 1.83 1.02 -25.17
N LEU A 45 1.66 -0.27 -24.90
CA LEU A 45 2.61 -1.06 -24.13
C LEU A 45 3.49 -1.97 -25.00
N ILE A 46 2.95 -2.47 -26.11
CA ILE A 46 3.68 -3.36 -27.02
C ILE A 46 4.85 -2.61 -27.65
N ASN A 47 6.00 -3.27 -27.74
CA ASN A 47 7.28 -2.76 -28.24
C ASN A 47 7.96 -1.71 -27.34
N HIS A 48 7.37 -1.34 -26.22
CA HIS A 48 7.98 -0.50 -25.21
C HIS A 48 8.66 -1.32 -24.11
N PHE A 49 9.32 -0.65 -23.17
CA PHE A 49 9.94 -1.25 -21.99
C PHE A 49 9.75 -0.35 -20.77
N PHE A 50 9.74 -0.94 -19.61
CA PHE A 50 9.70 -0.19 -18.35
C PHE A 50 11.11 0.36 -18.08
N LYS A 51 11.24 1.70 -18.03
CA LYS A 51 12.50 2.40 -17.73
C LYS A 51 12.79 2.43 -16.24
N ASP A 52 11.75 2.67 -15.47
CA ASP A 52 11.81 2.66 -14.00
C ASP A 52 10.43 2.30 -13.42
N ILE A 53 10.40 2.02 -12.12
CA ILE A 53 9.17 1.77 -11.37
C ILE A 53 9.22 2.57 -10.08
N HIS A 54 8.25 3.44 -9.88
CA HIS A 54 8.11 4.27 -8.69
C HIS A 54 6.90 3.82 -7.86
N ARG A 55 6.76 4.39 -6.68
CA ARG A 55 5.60 4.21 -5.81
C ARG A 55 5.09 5.56 -5.31
N ARG A 56 3.77 5.71 -5.26
CA ARG A 56 3.09 6.78 -4.54
C ARG A 56 1.98 6.17 -3.68
N GLY A 57 2.02 6.33 -2.35
CA GLY A 57 1.09 5.67 -1.45
C GLY A 57 1.08 4.15 -1.65
N LYS A 58 -0.04 3.62 -2.12
CA LYS A 58 -0.24 2.19 -2.43
C LYS A 58 -0.32 1.90 -3.93
N TYR A 59 0.15 2.84 -4.76
CA TYR A 59 0.21 2.71 -6.21
C TYR A 59 1.61 2.35 -6.68
N LEU A 60 1.69 1.48 -7.66
CA LEU A 60 2.88 1.25 -8.49
C LEU A 60 2.77 2.15 -9.73
N ILE A 61 3.88 2.76 -10.12
CA ILE A 61 3.97 3.68 -11.25
C ILE A 61 5.11 3.17 -12.13
N PHE A 62 4.76 2.51 -13.22
CA PHE A 62 5.74 2.00 -14.19
C PHE A 62 6.01 3.11 -15.20
N GLU A 63 7.26 3.51 -15.32
CA GLU A 63 7.68 4.55 -16.26
C GLU A 63 8.02 3.95 -17.62
N LEU A 64 7.36 4.47 -18.67
CA LEU A 64 7.67 4.22 -20.08
C LEU A 64 8.22 5.50 -20.72
N ASP A 65 8.50 5.48 -22.02
CA ASP A 65 9.02 6.64 -22.75
C ASP A 65 8.10 7.86 -22.67
N LYS A 66 6.84 7.70 -23.05
CA LYS A 66 5.84 8.77 -23.16
C LYS A 66 4.78 8.73 -22.09
N PHE A 67 4.62 7.63 -21.38
CA PHE A 67 3.52 7.33 -20.49
C PHE A 67 4.00 6.81 -19.14
N TYR A 68 3.07 6.82 -18.19
CA TYR A 68 3.13 5.99 -16.99
C TYR A 68 2.01 4.95 -17.02
N LEU A 69 2.31 3.70 -16.68
CA LEU A 69 1.32 2.71 -16.32
C LEU A 69 1.14 2.75 -14.79
N ILE A 70 -0.03 3.16 -14.34
CA ILE A 70 -0.39 3.17 -12.93
C ILE A 70 -1.09 1.87 -12.58
N SER A 71 -0.67 1.20 -11.50
CA SER A 71 -1.31 -0.01 -11.00
C SER A 71 -1.61 0.10 -9.52
N HIS A 72 -2.83 -0.29 -9.11
CA HIS A 72 -3.24 -0.38 -7.71
C HIS A 72 -3.64 -1.81 -7.38
N LEU A 73 -2.90 -2.46 -6.48
CA LEU A 73 -3.08 -3.88 -6.12
C LEU A 73 -4.38 -4.15 -5.34
N ARG A 74 -4.97 -3.14 -4.74
CA ARG A 74 -6.18 -3.24 -3.91
C ARG A 74 -6.02 -4.26 -2.79
N MET A 75 -6.84 -5.34 -2.78
CA MET A 75 -6.90 -6.27 -1.63
C MET A 75 -5.96 -7.48 -1.77
N GLU A 76 -5.87 -8.04 -2.96
CA GLU A 76 -5.19 -9.32 -3.22
C GLU A 76 -4.37 -9.34 -4.51
N GLY A 77 -4.37 -8.23 -5.27
CA GLY A 77 -3.61 -8.13 -6.51
C GLY A 77 -2.11 -8.33 -6.29
N LYS A 78 -1.49 -9.10 -7.15
CA LYS A 78 -0.05 -9.43 -7.12
C LYS A 78 0.48 -9.63 -8.52
N PHE A 79 1.76 -9.35 -8.68
CA PHE A 79 2.50 -9.62 -9.90
C PHE A 79 3.37 -10.85 -9.71
N ASN A 80 3.30 -11.80 -10.65
CA ASN A 80 4.10 -13.01 -10.67
C ASN A 80 4.88 -13.09 -11.99
N ILE A 81 6.16 -13.42 -11.91
CA ILE A 81 6.97 -13.75 -13.07
C ILE A 81 6.87 -15.25 -13.29
N LYS A 82 6.52 -15.67 -14.50
CA LYS A 82 6.34 -17.06 -14.89
C LYS A 82 6.96 -17.33 -16.26
N SER A 83 7.21 -18.61 -16.55
CA SER A 83 7.53 -19.01 -17.92
C SER A 83 6.40 -18.62 -18.88
N VAL A 84 6.73 -18.28 -20.11
CA VAL A 84 5.72 -18.07 -21.17
C VAL A 84 4.91 -19.34 -21.46
N GLN A 85 5.47 -20.51 -21.16
CA GLN A 85 4.85 -21.82 -21.38
C GLN A 85 3.95 -22.27 -20.22
N ASP A 86 4.01 -21.59 -19.06
CA ASP A 86 3.17 -21.96 -17.92
C ASP A 86 1.69 -21.72 -18.24
N GLU A 87 0.84 -22.65 -17.84
CA GLU A 87 -0.61 -22.52 -17.99
C GLU A 87 -1.12 -21.23 -17.31
N ILE A 88 -2.10 -20.61 -17.95
CA ILE A 88 -2.76 -19.41 -17.43
C ILE A 88 -3.78 -19.82 -16.37
N SER A 89 -3.63 -19.31 -15.16
CA SER A 89 -4.58 -19.58 -14.08
C SER A 89 -5.82 -18.69 -14.18
N LYS A 90 -6.94 -19.16 -13.63
CA LYS A 90 -8.24 -18.46 -13.65
C LYS A 90 -8.23 -17.08 -12.97
N HIS A 91 -7.19 -16.77 -12.20
CA HIS A 91 -7.06 -15.52 -11.47
C HIS A 91 -6.03 -14.56 -12.09
N GLU A 92 -5.36 -14.96 -13.16
CA GLU A 92 -4.50 -14.10 -13.94
C GLU A 92 -5.37 -13.28 -14.91
N HIS A 93 -5.22 -11.97 -14.88
CA HIS A 93 -6.14 -11.05 -15.57
C HIS A 93 -5.46 -10.15 -16.59
N VAL A 94 -4.18 -9.86 -16.40
CA VAL A 94 -3.34 -9.10 -17.34
C VAL A 94 -1.98 -9.79 -17.40
N ILE A 95 -1.49 -10.05 -18.62
CA ILE A 95 -0.22 -10.72 -18.87
C ILE A 95 0.62 -9.86 -19.80
N PHE A 96 1.82 -9.53 -19.37
CA PHE A 96 2.84 -8.87 -20.18
C PHE A 96 3.85 -9.93 -20.58
N TYR A 97 4.01 -10.14 -21.88
CA TYR A 97 4.95 -11.12 -22.42
C TYR A 97 6.29 -10.45 -22.77
N PHE A 98 7.36 -11.03 -22.31
CA PHE A 98 8.74 -10.70 -22.64
C PHE A 98 9.38 -11.87 -23.41
N ASN A 99 10.67 -11.78 -23.74
CA ASN A 99 11.33 -12.79 -24.55
C ASN A 99 11.29 -14.19 -23.87
N ASP A 100 11.69 -14.25 -22.61
CA ASP A 100 11.93 -15.53 -21.92
C ASP A 100 10.93 -15.80 -20.78
N PHE A 101 10.08 -14.82 -20.43
CA PHE A 101 9.13 -14.92 -19.32
C PHE A 101 7.89 -14.06 -19.57
N SER A 102 6.91 -14.21 -18.71
CA SER A 102 5.74 -13.33 -18.63
C SER A 102 5.59 -12.74 -17.22
N LEU A 103 5.18 -11.48 -17.15
CA LEU A 103 4.72 -10.83 -15.91
C LEU A 103 3.20 -10.92 -15.87
N ARG A 104 2.66 -11.63 -14.88
CA ARG A 104 1.24 -11.91 -14.77
C ARG A 104 0.64 -11.23 -13.58
N TYR A 105 -0.44 -10.49 -13.79
CA TYR A 105 -1.22 -9.89 -12.73
C TYR A 105 -2.33 -10.82 -12.29
N ASP A 106 -2.23 -11.32 -11.06
CA ASP A 106 -3.18 -12.23 -10.43
C ASP A 106 -4.00 -11.47 -9.37
N ASP A 107 -5.33 -11.60 -9.38
CA ASP A 107 -6.22 -11.02 -8.38
C ASP A 107 -7.51 -11.82 -8.23
N THR A 108 -7.59 -12.66 -7.22
CA THR A 108 -8.75 -13.50 -6.90
C THR A 108 -10.04 -12.68 -6.77
N ARG A 109 -9.94 -11.43 -6.29
CA ARG A 109 -11.10 -10.56 -6.02
C ARG A 109 -11.44 -9.60 -7.17
N LYS A 110 -10.59 -9.47 -8.18
CA LYS A 110 -10.77 -8.60 -9.35
C LYS A 110 -10.99 -7.11 -9.01
N PHE A 111 -10.38 -6.64 -7.92
CA PHE A 111 -10.50 -5.25 -7.46
C PHE A 111 -9.35 -4.36 -7.95
N GLY A 112 -8.24 -4.95 -8.33
CA GLY A 112 -7.10 -4.22 -8.88
C GLY A 112 -7.48 -3.36 -10.08
N ARG A 113 -6.70 -2.33 -10.34
CA ARG A 113 -6.92 -1.42 -11.49
C ARG A 113 -5.59 -1.03 -12.09
N MET A 114 -5.60 -0.86 -13.41
CA MET A 114 -4.48 -0.37 -14.19
C MET A 114 -4.94 0.74 -15.14
N LYS A 115 -4.09 1.75 -15.33
CA LYS A 115 -4.35 2.88 -16.22
C LYS A 115 -3.05 3.40 -16.82
N ILE A 116 -3.05 3.65 -18.11
CA ILE A 116 -2.00 4.43 -18.78
C ILE A 116 -2.39 5.90 -18.72
N ILE A 117 -1.46 6.75 -18.36
CA ILE A 117 -1.59 8.20 -18.35
C ILE A 117 -0.38 8.84 -19.04
N SER A 118 -0.56 10.04 -19.63
CA SER A 118 0.58 10.81 -20.13
C SER A 118 1.47 11.28 -18.97
N LYS A 119 2.75 11.53 -19.24
CA LYS A 119 3.69 12.02 -18.22
C LYS A 119 3.24 13.33 -17.58
N ASP A 120 2.67 14.24 -18.37
CA ASP A 120 2.20 15.54 -17.88
C ASP A 120 0.98 15.42 -16.95
N SER A 121 0.23 14.32 -17.04
CA SER A 121 -0.96 14.08 -16.21
C SER A 121 -0.66 13.48 -14.83
N LEU A 122 0.60 13.17 -14.50
CA LEU A 122 0.95 12.47 -13.26
C LEU A 122 0.55 13.27 -12.01
N ASN A 123 0.86 14.55 -11.98
CA ASN A 123 0.55 15.41 -10.84
C ASN A 123 -0.97 15.55 -10.65
N ASP A 124 -1.72 15.72 -11.73
CA ASP A 124 -3.18 15.81 -11.67
C ASP A 124 -3.82 14.48 -11.22
N TYR A 125 -3.31 13.36 -11.69
CA TYR A 125 -3.77 12.03 -11.25
C TYR A 125 -3.63 11.83 -9.74
N PHE A 126 -2.54 12.31 -9.15
CA PHE A 126 -2.24 12.14 -7.72
C PHE A 126 -2.58 13.37 -6.85
N LYS A 127 -3.24 14.41 -7.38
CA LYS A 127 -3.56 15.64 -6.63
C LYS A 127 -4.38 15.41 -5.35
N ASN A 128 -5.20 14.36 -5.33
CA ASN A 128 -6.02 13.98 -4.19
C ASN A 128 -5.37 12.89 -3.30
N VAL A 129 -4.12 12.55 -3.54
CA VAL A 129 -3.37 11.59 -2.72
C VAL A 129 -2.41 12.35 -1.82
N GLY A 130 -2.60 12.23 -0.53
CA GLY A 130 -1.77 12.86 0.50
C GLY A 130 -0.30 12.45 0.43
N PRO A 131 0.59 13.11 1.18
CA PRO A 131 2.00 12.75 1.23
C PRO A 131 2.19 11.31 1.72
N ASP A 132 3.28 10.68 1.27
CA ASP A 132 3.64 9.33 1.69
C ASP A 132 4.01 9.30 3.17
N ALA A 133 3.36 8.45 3.95
CA ALA A 133 3.49 8.39 5.41
C ALA A 133 4.93 8.19 5.91
N ASN A 134 5.78 7.54 5.12
CA ASN A 134 7.18 7.34 5.46
C ASN A 134 8.10 8.50 5.01
N ASN A 135 7.58 9.54 4.35
CA ASN A 135 8.35 10.66 3.83
C ASN A 135 7.65 12.04 3.98
N ILE A 136 6.83 12.21 5.01
CA ILE A 136 6.17 13.49 5.31
C ILE A 136 7.24 14.53 5.68
N GLN A 137 7.19 15.70 5.03
CA GLN A 137 8.10 16.82 5.33
C GLN A 137 7.49 17.73 6.40
N ASN A 138 8.32 18.57 7.03
CA ASN A 138 7.85 19.49 8.06
C ASN A 138 6.83 20.50 7.52
N ASP A 139 6.97 20.89 6.26
CA ASP A 139 6.05 21.83 5.61
C ASP A 139 4.64 21.25 5.42
N ASP A 140 4.52 19.92 5.31
CA ASP A 140 3.24 19.23 5.19
C ASP A 140 2.43 19.24 6.49
N LEU A 141 3.10 19.36 7.66
CA LEU A 141 2.48 19.10 8.97
C LEU A 141 1.31 20.04 9.28
N LYS A 142 1.43 21.33 8.96
CA LYS A 142 0.35 22.31 9.22
C LYS A 142 -0.91 22.00 8.42
N GLU A 143 -0.74 21.65 7.15
CA GLU A 143 -1.85 21.29 6.27
C GLU A 143 -2.51 19.97 6.72
N ILE A 144 -1.70 18.98 7.06
CA ILE A 144 -2.18 17.68 7.56
C ILE A 144 -2.98 17.89 8.85
N LEU A 145 -2.45 18.64 9.83
CA LEU A 145 -3.14 18.93 11.08
C LEU A 145 -4.48 19.63 10.83
N HIS A 146 -4.49 20.62 9.95
CA HIS A 146 -5.72 21.32 9.59
C HIS A 146 -6.79 20.38 9.01
N LYS A 147 -6.38 19.47 8.11
CA LYS A 147 -7.30 18.44 7.57
C LYS A 147 -7.79 17.49 8.66
N ILE A 148 -6.91 17.05 9.56
CA ILE A 148 -7.26 16.16 10.67
C ILE A 148 -8.24 16.85 11.62
N ASN A 149 -7.97 18.08 12.01
CA ASN A 149 -8.77 18.82 13.01
C ASN A 149 -10.16 19.24 12.50
N LYS A 150 -10.38 19.26 11.20
CA LYS A 150 -11.73 19.41 10.62
C LYS A 150 -12.62 18.18 10.80
N SER A 151 -12.06 17.03 11.20
CA SER A 151 -12.78 15.76 11.22
C SER A 151 -13.28 15.39 12.61
N GLN A 152 -14.55 14.98 12.69
CA GLN A 152 -15.14 14.36 13.87
C GLN A 152 -14.90 12.85 13.95
N LYS A 153 -14.25 12.25 12.93
CA LYS A 153 -13.92 10.82 12.90
C LYS A 153 -12.82 10.50 13.91
N CYS A 154 -12.71 9.22 14.27
CA CYS A 154 -11.59 8.73 15.07
C CYS A 154 -10.28 8.86 14.31
N ILE A 155 -9.18 9.15 15.01
CA ILE A 155 -7.85 9.31 14.40
C ILE A 155 -7.45 8.10 13.58
N LYS A 156 -7.79 6.88 14.02
CA LYS A 156 -7.52 5.69 13.21
C LYS A 156 -8.20 5.76 11.84
N THR A 157 -9.47 6.16 11.78
CA THR A 157 -10.19 6.30 10.50
C THR A 157 -9.54 7.34 9.59
N ILE A 158 -9.05 8.42 10.19
CA ILE A 158 -8.39 9.50 9.46
C ILE A 158 -7.05 9.03 8.87
N LEU A 159 -6.25 8.26 9.62
CA LEU A 159 -5.01 7.69 9.13
C LEU A 159 -5.19 6.67 7.98
N LEU A 160 -6.39 6.14 7.81
CA LEU A 160 -6.74 5.26 6.68
C LEU A 160 -7.17 6.02 5.43
N ASP A 161 -7.40 7.33 5.54
CA ASP A 161 -7.77 8.21 4.43
C ASP A 161 -6.53 8.60 3.64
N GLN A 162 -6.41 8.02 2.44
CA GLN A 162 -5.24 8.21 1.58
C GLN A 162 -5.14 9.65 1.02
N SER A 163 -6.16 10.48 1.16
CA SER A 163 -6.12 11.89 0.77
C SER A 163 -5.45 12.78 1.82
N ILE A 164 -5.35 12.32 3.06
CA ILE A 164 -4.71 13.06 4.17
C ILE A 164 -3.25 12.61 4.30
N ILE A 165 -3.03 11.32 4.51
CA ILE A 165 -1.71 10.68 4.56
C ILE A 165 -1.80 9.37 3.78
N SER A 166 -0.95 9.19 2.79
CA SER A 166 -1.00 8.00 1.94
C SER A 166 -0.08 6.88 2.43
N GLY A 167 -0.47 5.64 2.11
CA GLY A 167 0.34 4.45 2.39
C GLY A 167 -0.06 3.68 3.65
N ILE A 168 -0.58 4.33 4.69
CA ILE A 168 -1.03 3.67 5.91
C ILE A 168 -2.31 2.87 5.63
N GLY A 169 -2.37 1.65 6.15
CA GLY A 169 -3.58 0.83 6.18
C GLY A 169 -3.87 0.33 7.59
N ASN A 170 -4.68 -0.73 7.70
CA ASN A 170 -5.21 -1.16 8.98
C ASN A 170 -4.15 -1.72 9.94
N ILE A 171 -3.11 -2.35 9.39
CA ILE A 171 -2.03 -2.95 10.20
C ILE A 171 -1.19 -1.83 10.81
N TYR A 172 -0.65 -1.00 9.95
CA TYR A 172 0.29 0.03 10.40
C TYR A 172 -0.39 1.15 11.15
N ALA A 173 -1.69 1.44 10.92
CA ALA A 173 -2.42 2.38 11.76
C ALA A 173 -2.50 1.93 13.23
N ASP A 174 -2.73 0.63 13.49
CA ASP A 174 -2.74 0.10 14.86
C ASP A 174 -1.37 0.23 15.51
N GLU A 175 -0.29 -0.16 14.80
CA GLU A 175 1.08 -0.13 15.30
C GLU A 175 1.59 1.29 15.56
N ILE A 176 1.32 2.21 14.63
CA ILE A 176 1.70 3.63 14.75
C ILE A 176 1.02 4.27 15.96
N LEU A 177 -0.30 4.11 16.10
CA LEU A 177 -1.05 4.69 17.21
C LEU A 177 -0.64 4.07 18.56
N PHE A 178 -0.34 2.77 18.59
CA PHE A 178 0.19 2.12 19.78
C PHE A 178 1.55 2.70 20.19
N LYS A 179 2.48 2.83 19.25
CA LYS A 179 3.81 3.36 19.51
C LYS A 179 3.79 4.84 19.91
N ALA A 180 2.89 5.63 19.31
CA ALA A 180 2.62 7.02 19.66
C ALA A 180 1.86 7.18 21.01
N LYS A 181 1.39 6.08 21.61
CA LYS A 181 0.55 6.09 22.83
C LYS A 181 -0.75 6.92 22.69
N ILE A 182 -1.30 6.96 21.49
CA ILE A 182 -2.52 7.69 21.16
C ILE A 182 -3.69 6.72 21.04
N SER A 183 -4.81 7.04 21.72
CA SER A 183 -6.04 6.27 21.61
C SER A 183 -6.54 6.24 20.16
N PRO A 184 -6.82 5.06 19.57
CA PRO A 184 -7.37 4.97 18.22
C PRO A 184 -8.77 5.61 18.11
N PHE A 185 -9.45 5.80 19.24
CA PHE A 185 -10.79 6.41 19.35
C PHE A 185 -10.75 7.93 19.47
N LYS A 186 -9.59 8.55 19.74
CA LYS A 186 -9.45 9.99 19.85
C LYS A 186 -9.95 10.66 18.57
N LYS A 187 -10.73 11.74 18.72
CA LYS A 187 -11.28 12.45 17.55
C LYS A 187 -10.20 13.28 16.87
N GLY A 188 -10.30 13.42 15.56
CA GLY A 188 -9.35 14.23 14.79
C GLY A 188 -9.25 15.65 15.30
N LYS A 189 -10.39 16.29 15.64
CA LYS A 189 -10.44 17.66 16.17
C LYS A 189 -9.63 17.86 17.47
N ASP A 190 -9.37 16.78 18.21
CA ASP A 190 -8.70 16.80 19.51
C ASP A 190 -7.22 16.43 19.41
N ILE A 191 -6.71 16.16 18.19
CA ILE A 191 -5.30 15.86 17.95
C ILE A 191 -4.47 17.14 18.03
N SER A 192 -3.49 17.16 18.93
CA SER A 192 -2.53 18.25 19.03
C SER A 192 -1.44 18.18 17.97
N PHE A 193 -0.69 19.28 17.81
CA PHE A 193 0.47 19.32 16.92
C PHE A 193 1.56 18.32 17.36
N ASP A 194 1.79 18.20 18.67
CA ASP A 194 2.77 17.27 19.22
C ASP A 194 2.37 15.81 18.98
N GLU A 195 1.10 15.48 19.10
CA GLU A 195 0.59 14.15 18.77
C GLU A 195 0.72 13.83 17.28
N LEU A 196 0.46 14.81 16.40
CA LEU A 196 0.71 14.64 14.97
C LEU A 196 2.19 14.38 14.71
N ASN A 197 3.09 15.14 15.35
CA ASN A 197 4.54 14.89 15.22
C ASN A 197 4.93 13.48 15.65
N GLN A 198 4.36 12.96 16.74
CA GLN A 198 4.59 11.57 17.16
C GLN A 198 4.04 10.56 16.16
N ILE A 199 2.84 10.79 15.62
CA ILE A 199 2.26 9.94 14.55
C ILE A 199 3.19 9.91 13.34
N VAL A 200 3.67 11.05 12.87
CA VAL A 200 4.56 11.15 11.70
C VAL A 200 5.91 10.50 11.96
N LEU A 201 6.51 10.75 13.12
CA LEU A 201 7.77 10.13 13.54
C LEU A 201 7.67 8.60 13.50
N TYR A 202 6.67 8.04 14.17
CA TYR A 202 6.50 6.59 14.22
C TYR A 202 5.98 5.99 12.91
N SER A 203 5.29 6.77 12.07
CA SER A 203 4.98 6.32 10.70
C SER A 203 6.26 6.10 9.89
N LYS A 204 7.18 7.06 9.92
CA LYS A 204 8.49 6.92 9.25
C LYS A 204 9.28 5.72 9.77
N GLU A 205 9.36 5.58 11.07
CA GLU A 205 10.13 4.50 11.72
C GLU A 205 9.55 3.13 11.37
N ILE A 206 8.25 2.90 11.66
CA ILE A 206 7.59 1.61 11.50
C ILE A 206 7.53 1.20 10.02
N LEU A 207 7.15 2.11 9.13
CA LEU A 207 7.02 1.77 7.71
C LEU A 207 8.38 1.49 7.06
N ASN A 208 9.43 2.24 7.41
CA ASN A 208 10.77 1.99 6.88
C ASN A 208 11.37 0.69 7.47
N GLU A 209 11.09 0.38 8.73
CA GLU A 209 11.46 -0.91 9.30
C GLU A 209 10.71 -2.05 8.61
N ALA A 210 9.40 -1.90 8.41
CA ALA A 210 8.60 -2.90 7.70
C ALA A 210 9.09 -3.14 6.26
N ILE A 211 9.54 -2.10 5.55
CA ILE A 211 10.16 -2.25 4.22
C ILE A 211 11.41 -3.13 4.29
N LYS A 212 12.28 -2.96 5.29
CA LYS A 212 13.48 -3.80 5.46
C LYS A 212 13.14 -5.28 5.64
N TYR A 213 12.03 -5.57 6.32
CA TYR A 213 11.50 -6.93 6.50
C TYR A 213 10.50 -7.36 5.41
N LYS A 214 10.47 -6.66 4.28
CA LYS A 214 9.61 -6.97 3.10
C LYS A 214 8.11 -6.96 3.39
N GLY A 215 7.68 -6.16 4.37
CA GLY A 215 6.29 -6.04 4.80
C GLY A 215 5.78 -7.23 5.61
N THR A 216 4.46 -7.30 5.78
CA THR A 216 3.76 -8.39 6.47
C THR A 216 3.23 -9.42 5.48
N THR A 217 3.40 -10.70 5.78
CA THR A 217 2.71 -11.77 5.08
C THR A 217 1.37 -12.05 5.77
N ILE A 218 0.26 -11.65 5.16
CA ILE A 218 -1.08 -11.99 5.60
C ILE A 218 -1.61 -13.10 4.69
N LYS A 219 -2.46 -14.01 5.22
CA LYS A 219 -3.01 -15.17 4.48
C LYS A 219 -3.60 -14.83 3.11
N SER A 220 -4.04 -13.58 2.88
CA SER A 220 -4.60 -13.11 1.61
C SER A 220 -3.60 -12.43 0.67
N PHE A 221 -2.39 -12.14 1.14
CA PHE A 221 -1.33 -11.52 0.35
C PHE A 221 0.00 -12.20 0.68
N THR A 222 0.35 -13.18 -0.11
CA THR A 222 1.74 -13.59 -0.28
C THR A 222 2.28 -12.76 -1.44
N SER A 223 3.16 -11.80 -1.15
CA SER A 223 3.96 -11.21 -2.21
C SER A 223 4.55 -12.34 -3.01
N SER A 224 4.31 -12.40 -4.31
CA SER A 224 4.77 -13.40 -5.27
C SER A 224 5.67 -14.52 -4.70
N LEU A 225 5.78 -15.66 -5.33
CA LEU A 225 6.52 -16.87 -4.92
C LEU A 225 7.94 -16.65 -4.32
N TYR A 226 8.46 -15.41 -4.30
CA TYR A 226 9.89 -15.16 -4.08
C TYR A 226 10.25 -14.45 -2.77
N HIS A 227 9.32 -13.76 -2.07
CA HIS A 227 9.67 -13.08 -0.81
C HIS A 227 8.53 -13.06 0.18
N LYS A 228 8.58 -13.94 1.15
CA LYS A 228 7.70 -13.92 2.31
C LYS A 228 8.10 -12.74 3.19
N GLY A 229 7.19 -11.77 3.39
CA GLY A 229 7.41 -10.71 4.36
C GLY A 229 7.53 -11.28 5.77
N GLU A 230 8.33 -10.65 6.62
CA GLU A 230 8.62 -11.13 7.98
C GLU A 230 8.17 -10.16 9.07
N TYR A 231 7.68 -8.98 8.71
CA TYR A 231 7.33 -7.94 9.68
C TYR A 231 6.17 -8.32 10.61
N GLN A 232 5.34 -9.33 10.26
CA GLN A 232 4.32 -9.86 11.17
C GLN A 232 4.89 -10.34 12.52
N ASN A 233 6.16 -10.72 12.58
CA ASN A 233 6.85 -11.18 13.80
C ASN A 233 7.16 -10.02 14.76
N TYR A 234 7.19 -8.79 14.25
CA TYR A 234 7.55 -7.57 14.98
C TYR A 234 6.33 -6.77 15.43
N LEU A 235 5.12 -7.12 14.98
CA LEU A 235 3.89 -6.44 15.38
C LEU A 235 3.71 -6.47 16.90
N SER A 236 3.23 -5.35 17.44
CA SER A 236 3.04 -5.14 18.86
C SER A 236 1.61 -5.36 19.31
N VAL A 237 0.63 -4.93 18.51
CA VAL A 237 -0.79 -5.00 18.87
C VAL A 237 -1.68 -5.61 17.79
N HIS A 238 -1.35 -5.43 16.50
CA HIS A 238 -2.23 -5.88 15.42
C HIS A 238 -2.35 -7.41 15.41
N LYS A 239 -3.59 -7.92 15.50
CA LYS A 239 -3.93 -9.36 15.63
C LYS A 239 -3.42 -10.05 16.92
N LYS A 240 -3.14 -9.27 17.96
CA LYS A 240 -2.67 -9.78 19.27
C LYS A 240 -3.72 -9.65 20.36
N GLU A 241 -5.00 -9.72 19.99
CA GLU A 241 -6.12 -9.75 20.95
C GLU A 241 -5.90 -10.84 22.00
N ASN A 242 -6.13 -10.51 23.28
CA ASN A 242 -5.91 -11.36 24.45
C ASN A 242 -4.44 -11.69 24.78
N GLU A 243 -3.46 -11.22 24.02
CA GLU A 243 -2.05 -11.31 24.42
C GLU A 243 -1.67 -10.20 25.40
N LYS A 244 -0.62 -10.44 26.19
CA LYS A 244 -0.04 -9.42 27.07
C LYS A 244 0.71 -8.36 26.25
N CYS A 245 0.46 -7.10 26.54
CA CYS A 245 1.21 -5.98 25.97
C CYS A 245 2.70 -6.08 26.38
N LYS A 246 3.60 -6.01 25.40
CA LYS A 246 5.04 -6.09 25.63
C LYS A 246 5.60 -4.92 26.47
N VAL A 247 4.84 -3.80 26.59
CA VAL A 247 5.29 -2.59 27.31
C VAL A 247 4.79 -2.56 28.75
N CYS A 248 3.49 -2.88 28.98
CA CYS A 248 2.87 -2.69 30.29
C CYS A 248 2.22 -3.98 30.85
N SER A 249 2.31 -5.09 30.15
CA SER A 249 1.71 -6.39 30.50
C SER A 249 0.17 -6.43 30.57
N ASN A 250 -0.52 -5.33 30.34
CA ASN A 250 -1.99 -5.33 30.22
C ASN A 250 -2.42 -6.11 28.98
N ILE A 251 -3.65 -6.60 28.99
CA ILE A 251 -4.21 -7.37 27.88
C ILE A 251 -4.56 -6.44 26.71
N ILE A 252 -4.06 -6.79 25.53
CA ILE A 252 -4.41 -6.14 24.26
C ILE A 252 -5.87 -6.42 23.94
N LYS A 253 -6.62 -5.38 23.63
CA LYS A 253 -8.04 -5.45 23.29
C LYS A 253 -8.25 -5.26 21.79
N ARG A 254 -9.39 -5.75 21.35
CA ARG A 254 -9.90 -5.54 20.00
C ARG A 254 -11.26 -4.86 20.06
N SER A 255 -11.47 -3.89 19.18
CA SER A 255 -12.76 -3.23 18.92
C SER A 255 -12.96 -3.04 17.42
N LYS A 256 -14.12 -2.53 17.03
CA LYS A 256 -14.38 -2.10 15.65
C LYS A 256 -14.49 -0.59 15.59
N ILE A 257 -13.79 0.04 14.63
CA ILE A 257 -13.94 1.45 14.26
C ILE A 257 -14.29 1.47 12.77
N ASP A 258 -15.44 2.01 12.43
CA ASP A 258 -15.96 2.09 11.05
C ASP A 258 -15.86 0.74 10.29
N GLY A 259 -16.31 -0.34 10.95
CA GLY A 259 -16.33 -1.70 10.39
C GLY A 259 -14.97 -2.41 10.37
N ARG A 260 -13.87 -1.73 10.75
CA ARG A 260 -12.51 -2.30 10.73
C ARG A 260 -12.06 -2.73 12.13
N SER A 261 -11.50 -3.94 12.23
CA SER A 261 -10.87 -4.41 13.48
C SER A 261 -9.73 -3.48 13.87
N THR A 262 -9.69 -3.09 15.13
CA THR A 262 -8.75 -2.16 15.74
C THR A 262 -8.16 -2.83 16.96
N TYR A 263 -6.85 -2.96 17.01
CA TYR A 263 -6.13 -3.59 18.12
C TYR A 263 -5.34 -2.52 18.88
N TYR A 264 -5.44 -2.55 20.21
CA TYR A 264 -4.84 -1.52 21.05
C TYR A 264 -4.57 -2.03 22.47
N CYS A 265 -3.63 -1.38 23.16
CA CYS A 265 -3.42 -1.56 24.59
C CYS A 265 -4.16 -0.45 25.35
N PRO A 266 -5.21 -0.76 26.14
CA PRO A 266 -5.98 0.27 26.84
C PRO A 266 -5.12 1.08 27.81
N CYS A 267 -4.18 0.46 28.49
CA CYS A 267 -3.30 1.15 29.43
C CYS A 267 -2.32 2.10 28.72
N CYS A 268 -1.55 1.60 27.73
CA CYS A 268 -0.54 2.43 27.05
C CYS A 268 -1.15 3.58 26.25
N GLN A 269 -2.38 3.41 25.75
CA GLN A 269 -3.06 4.37 24.87
C GLN A 269 -4.17 5.15 25.61
N GLY A 270 -4.25 5.05 26.94
CA GLY A 270 -5.20 5.82 27.76
C GLY A 270 -6.67 5.61 27.39
N VAL A 271 -7.04 4.39 26.99
CA VAL A 271 -8.43 4.05 26.64
C VAL A 271 -9.15 3.59 27.92
N LYS A 272 -10.12 4.39 28.37
CA LYS A 272 -10.98 4.07 29.51
C LYS A 272 -12.07 3.06 29.14
#